data_3e4984b8792c7a44bcd87cfd5aacf818
#
_entry.id   3e4984b8792c7a44bcd87cfd5aacf818
#
_cell.length_a   1.000
_cell.length_b   1.000
_cell.length_c   1.000
_cell.angle_alpha   90.00
_cell.angle_beta   90.00
_cell.angle_gamma   90.00
#
_symmetry.space_group_name_H-M   'P 1'
#
loop_
_entity.id
_entity.type
_entity.pdbx_description
1 polymer ?
#
loop_
_entity_poly.entity_id
_entity_poly.type
_entity_poly.pdbx_seq_one_letter_code
_entity_poly.pdbx_strand_id
1 'polypeptide(L)'
;MIQNILIAVSGLGHAEEMLKTLKELPSIQQAKVTVLHVVPPQSTAESMTTKWEEGGKILANAIQSLALNPSQVSSILRQGEPKDVVCQVADEIDADLIIMGSRGLKRLQSILANSVSQYVFQLSSRPMLLVKDDIYVKNIKRIMVAMDNSDASKHCLDLALFLIRDIKGGELILTHVITDLGGEPTSTQVTPEQHPVLAAAAAEAKKQGVQPRCVLSMGKPGEKICRLAEELNVDLLLIGSPDRRPSIAKSFVDLDRLLGSSLSDYVRINATCPVLLARTAAA
;
A
#
# COMPACT_ATOMS: atom_id res chain seq x y z
N MET A 1 4.36 -12.29 -8.46
CA MET A 1 5.57 -12.27 -7.59
C MET A 1 6.13 -10.85 -7.61
N ILE A 2 6.65 -10.34 -6.49
CA ILE A 2 7.26 -9.00 -6.45
C ILE A 2 8.73 -9.14 -6.82
N GLN A 3 9.12 -8.68 -8.00
CA GLN A 3 10.49 -8.72 -8.53
C GLN A 3 11.07 -7.31 -8.74
N ASN A 4 10.23 -6.33 -9.11
CA ASN A 4 10.63 -4.95 -9.36
C ASN A 4 9.88 -4.03 -8.40
N ILE A 5 10.61 -3.33 -7.54
CA ILE A 5 10.06 -2.39 -6.56
C ILE A 5 10.47 -0.98 -6.96
N LEU A 6 9.50 -0.09 -7.09
CA LEU A 6 9.73 1.35 -7.20
C LEU A 6 9.54 2.00 -5.84
N ILE A 7 10.56 2.67 -5.33
CA ILE A 7 10.41 3.52 -4.15
C ILE A 7 10.56 4.99 -4.56
N ALA A 8 9.52 5.78 -4.32
CA ALA A 8 9.55 7.23 -4.55
C ALA A 8 9.89 7.96 -3.25
N VAL A 9 11.04 8.65 -3.25
CA VAL A 9 11.61 9.32 -2.07
C VAL A 9 11.49 10.84 -2.20
N SER A 10 11.13 11.48 -1.09
CA SER A 10 11.07 12.95 -0.97
C SER A 10 12.13 13.52 -0.04
N GLY A 11 12.93 12.67 0.58
CA GLY A 11 13.89 13.04 1.61
C GLY A 11 13.28 13.35 2.99
N LEU A 12 11.99 13.12 3.17
CA LEU A 12 11.25 13.49 4.38
C LEU A 12 10.51 12.33 5.05
N GLY A 13 10.64 11.09 4.55
CA GLY A 13 9.80 9.99 5.00
C GLY A 13 10.56 8.74 5.40
N HIS A 14 9.83 7.78 5.99
CA HIS A 14 10.33 6.49 6.44
C HIS A 14 10.06 5.35 5.44
N ALA A 15 9.82 5.69 4.16
CA ALA A 15 9.58 4.69 3.11
C ALA A 15 10.79 3.76 2.95
N GLU A 16 12.01 4.31 3.09
CA GLU A 16 13.27 3.57 3.03
C GLU A 16 13.38 2.55 4.16
N GLU A 17 12.98 2.91 5.38
CA GLU A 17 13.00 2.00 6.53
C GLU A 17 12.01 0.84 6.34
N MET A 18 10.82 1.13 5.81
CA MET A 18 9.85 0.09 5.49
C MET A 18 10.34 -0.84 4.38
N LEU A 19 11.02 -0.30 3.36
CA LEU A 19 11.62 -1.13 2.33
C LEU A 19 12.70 -2.06 2.91
N LYS A 20 13.53 -1.59 3.84
CA LYS A 20 14.50 -2.46 4.54
C LYS A 20 13.78 -3.62 5.24
N THR A 21 12.75 -3.30 6.01
CA THR A 21 11.94 -4.31 6.71
C THR A 21 11.31 -5.33 5.74
N LEU A 22 10.82 -4.86 4.58
CA LEU A 22 10.33 -5.75 3.52
C LEU A 22 11.43 -6.62 2.93
N LYS A 23 12.62 -6.06 2.71
CA LYS A 23 13.77 -6.81 2.13
C LYS A 23 14.32 -7.90 3.07
N GLU A 24 13.94 -7.90 4.35
CA GLU A 24 14.22 -9.00 5.27
C GLU A 24 13.34 -10.22 5.00
N LEU A 25 12.21 -10.03 4.28
CA LEU A 25 11.35 -11.15 3.89
C LEU A 25 12.01 -11.98 2.78
N PRO A 26 12.14 -13.31 2.96
CA PRO A 26 12.77 -14.18 1.96
C PRO A 26 12.15 -14.04 0.57
N SER A 27 10.82 -13.86 0.50
CA SER A 27 10.05 -13.70 -0.73
C SER A 27 10.41 -12.44 -1.55
N ILE A 28 10.96 -11.40 -0.91
CA ILE A 28 11.30 -10.12 -1.55
C ILE A 28 12.82 -9.88 -1.60
N GLN A 29 13.61 -10.68 -0.90
CA GLN A 29 15.04 -10.45 -0.73
C GLN A 29 15.80 -10.25 -2.04
N GLN A 30 15.39 -10.91 -3.12
CA GLN A 30 16.00 -10.83 -4.44
C GLN A 30 15.38 -9.76 -5.36
N ALA A 31 14.33 -9.07 -4.92
CA ALA A 31 13.69 -8.06 -5.74
C ALA A 31 14.65 -6.90 -6.07
N LYS A 32 14.59 -6.42 -7.32
CA LYS A 32 15.29 -5.20 -7.76
C LYS A 32 14.57 -3.97 -7.22
N VAL A 33 15.31 -2.98 -6.82
CA VAL A 33 14.80 -1.73 -6.27
C VAL A 33 15.23 -0.56 -7.14
N THR A 34 14.28 0.21 -7.61
CA THR A 34 14.53 1.49 -8.27
C THR A 34 14.14 2.62 -7.32
N VAL A 35 15.11 3.45 -6.95
CA VAL A 35 14.90 4.63 -6.12
C VAL A 35 14.66 5.83 -7.03
N LEU A 36 13.49 6.43 -6.93
CA LEU A 36 13.08 7.59 -7.74
C LEU A 36 12.96 8.84 -6.88
N HIS A 37 13.60 9.92 -7.32
CA HIS A 37 13.27 11.26 -6.86
C HIS A 37 12.82 12.12 -8.04
N VAL A 38 11.75 12.89 -7.83
CA VAL A 38 11.19 13.77 -8.85
C VAL A 38 11.39 15.21 -8.45
N VAL A 39 12.05 15.98 -9.32
CA VAL A 39 12.26 17.41 -9.17
C VAL A 39 11.11 18.15 -9.88
N PRO A 40 10.24 18.86 -9.12
CA PRO A 40 9.19 19.65 -9.73
C PRO A 40 9.76 20.77 -10.63
N PRO A 41 9.07 21.16 -11.70
CA PRO A 41 9.50 22.26 -12.56
C PRO A 41 9.69 23.55 -11.76
N GLN A 42 10.72 24.31 -12.10
CA GLN A 42 11.05 25.59 -11.47
C GLN A 42 10.92 26.72 -12.50
N SER A 43 10.68 27.95 -12.03
CA SER A 43 10.49 29.14 -12.87
C SER A 43 11.80 29.70 -13.45
N THR A 44 12.94 29.42 -12.82
CA THR A 44 14.25 29.92 -13.25
C THR A 44 15.26 28.77 -13.40
N ALA A 45 16.21 28.92 -14.33
CA ALA A 45 17.28 27.96 -14.54
C ALA A 45 18.17 27.77 -13.29
N GLU A 46 18.45 28.84 -12.56
CA GLU A 46 19.24 28.79 -11.34
C GLU A 46 18.54 27.98 -10.24
N SER A 47 17.26 28.25 -10.00
CA SER A 47 16.47 27.47 -9.03
C SER A 47 16.32 26.01 -9.46
N MET A 48 16.27 25.75 -10.76
CA MET A 48 16.23 24.40 -11.30
C MET A 48 17.52 23.62 -11.02
N THR A 49 18.69 24.26 -11.26
CA THR A 49 20.00 23.66 -10.97
C THR A 49 20.12 23.31 -9.48
N THR A 50 19.76 24.24 -8.59
CA THR A 50 19.77 24.01 -7.14
C THR A 50 18.89 22.82 -6.74
N LYS A 51 17.66 22.76 -7.28
CA LYS A 51 16.73 21.66 -6.98
C LYS A 51 17.20 20.32 -7.54
N TRP A 52 17.90 20.33 -8.67
CA TRP A 52 18.50 19.13 -9.24
C TRP A 52 19.64 18.60 -8.37
N GLU A 53 20.51 19.46 -7.86
CA GLU A 53 21.58 19.10 -6.92
C GLU A 53 21.02 18.57 -5.60
N GLU A 54 19.99 19.23 -5.04
CA GLU A 54 19.27 18.75 -3.85
C GLU A 54 18.67 17.35 -4.10
N GLY A 55 18.03 17.15 -5.24
CA GLY A 55 17.46 15.85 -5.64
C GLY A 55 18.51 14.75 -5.73
N GLY A 56 19.69 15.07 -6.28
CA GLY A 56 20.84 14.15 -6.30
C GLY A 56 21.30 13.73 -4.91
N LYS A 57 21.34 14.68 -3.96
CA LYS A 57 21.68 14.41 -2.55
C LYS A 57 20.61 13.53 -1.87
N ILE A 58 19.32 13.78 -2.14
CA ILE A 58 18.22 12.96 -1.61
C ILE A 58 18.38 11.51 -2.09
N LEU A 59 18.62 11.29 -3.39
CA LEU A 59 18.85 9.96 -3.93
C LEU A 59 20.07 9.26 -3.31
N ALA A 60 21.18 9.97 -3.21
CA ALA A 60 22.41 9.42 -2.62
C ALA A 60 22.18 8.98 -1.17
N ASN A 61 21.52 9.83 -0.37
CA ASN A 61 21.19 9.53 1.02
C ASN A 61 20.23 8.33 1.13
N ALA A 62 19.21 8.25 0.28
CA ALA A 62 18.27 7.15 0.27
C ALA A 62 18.97 5.82 -0.08
N ILE A 63 19.82 5.79 -1.11
CA ILE A 63 20.58 4.59 -1.50
C ILE A 63 21.52 4.17 -0.37
N GLN A 64 22.25 5.13 0.23
CA GLN A 64 23.13 4.84 1.35
C GLN A 64 22.36 4.29 2.55
N SER A 65 21.20 4.88 2.87
CA SER A 65 20.37 4.42 3.98
C SER A 65 19.84 3.00 3.74
N LEU A 66 19.46 2.66 2.51
CA LEU A 66 18.95 1.33 2.17
C LEU A 66 19.99 0.22 2.36
N ALA A 67 21.27 0.52 2.22
CA ALA A 67 22.38 -0.42 2.41
C ALA A 67 22.19 -1.77 1.66
N LEU A 68 21.53 -1.75 0.51
CA LEU A 68 21.27 -2.92 -0.33
C LEU A 68 22.49 -3.23 -1.23
N ASN A 69 22.51 -4.45 -1.76
CA ASN A 69 23.55 -4.82 -2.74
C ASN A 69 23.46 -3.90 -3.97
N PRO A 70 24.57 -3.26 -4.41
CA PRO A 70 24.57 -2.37 -5.57
C PRO A 70 23.98 -2.98 -6.85
N SER A 71 24.09 -4.31 -7.02
CA SER A 71 23.50 -5.02 -8.18
C SER A 71 21.97 -5.08 -8.15
N GLN A 72 21.33 -4.80 -7.01
CA GLN A 72 19.89 -4.84 -6.83
C GLN A 72 19.25 -3.45 -6.75
N VAL A 73 20.05 -2.37 -6.78
CA VAL A 73 19.58 -1.00 -6.63
C VAL A 73 19.93 -0.17 -7.85
N SER A 74 18.97 0.52 -8.38
CA SER A 74 19.14 1.58 -9.39
C SER A 74 18.53 2.88 -8.90
N SER A 75 18.96 4.01 -9.45
CA SER A 75 18.42 5.32 -9.11
C SER A 75 17.99 6.09 -10.34
N ILE A 76 16.89 6.81 -10.21
CA ILE A 76 16.35 7.67 -11.26
C ILE A 76 16.07 9.05 -10.66
N LEU A 77 16.66 10.09 -11.26
CA LEU A 77 16.33 11.48 -11.03
C LEU A 77 15.59 12.02 -12.24
N ARG A 78 14.38 12.51 -12.06
CA ARG A 78 13.57 13.06 -13.17
C ARG A 78 12.97 14.40 -12.81
N GLN A 79 12.79 15.24 -13.83
CA GLN A 79 12.02 16.46 -13.73
C GLN A 79 10.57 16.19 -14.17
N GLY A 80 9.62 16.79 -13.48
CA GLY A 80 8.20 16.77 -13.87
C GLY A 80 7.27 16.86 -12.65
N GLU A 81 5.99 16.70 -12.93
CA GLU A 81 4.99 16.59 -11.86
C GLU A 81 5.12 15.23 -11.15
N PRO A 82 5.38 15.20 -9.82
CA PRO A 82 5.68 13.96 -9.11
C PRO A 82 4.64 12.85 -9.30
N LYS A 83 3.35 13.21 -9.34
CA LYS A 83 2.25 12.24 -9.51
C LYS A 83 2.31 11.52 -10.86
N ASP A 84 2.62 12.25 -11.92
CA ASP A 84 2.65 11.71 -13.29
C ASP A 84 3.94 10.92 -13.52
N VAL A 85 5.08 11.48 -13.08
CA VAL A 85 6.40 10.85 -13.24
C VAL A 85 6.51 9.53 -12.48
N VAL A 86 5.95 9.44 -11.26
CA VAL A 86 5.96 8.17 -10.49
C VAL A 86 5.19 7.09 -11.25
N CYS A 87 4.00 7.40 -11.78
CA CYS A 87 3.21 6.44 -12.56
C CYS A 87 3.95 6.02 -13.84
N GLN A 88 4.51 6.99 -14.56
CA GLN A 88 5.27 6.74 -15.79
C GLN A 88 6.49 5.83 -15.54
N VAL A 89 7.29 6.12 -14.51
CA VAL A 89 8.46 5.30 -14.17
C VAL A 89 8.03 3.92 -13.68
N ALA A 90 6.93 3.81 -12.92
CA ALA A 90 6.40 2.51 -12.51
C ALA A 90 6.05 1.62 -13.70
N ASP A 91 5.48 2.21 -14.76
CA ASP A 91 5.16 1.48 -15.99
C ASP A 91 6.42 1.17 -16.81
N GLU A 92 7.38 2.12 -16.93
CA GLU A 92 8.64 1.92 -17.66
C GLU A 92 9.48 0.76 -17.12
N ILE A 93 9.53 0.58 -15.79
CA ILE A 93 10.32 -0.48 -15.16
C ILE A 93 9.50 -1.75 -14.88
N ASP A 94 8.25 -1.76 -15.29
CA ASP A 94 7.28 -2.82 -14.98
C ASP A 94 7.25 -3.14 -13.47
N ALA A 95 7.02 -2.11 -12.65
CA ALA A 95 7.04 -2.26 -11.20
C ALA A 95 5.90 -3.14 -10.69
N ASP A 96 6.22 -4.13 -9.86
CA ASP A 96 5.25 -4.99 -9.18
C ASP A 96 4.71 -4.35 -7.90
N LEU A 97 5.46 -3.40 -7.34
CA LEU A 97 5.12 -2.69 -6.11
C LEU A 97 5.67 -1.27 -6.13
N ILE A 98 4.82 -0.29 -5.82
CA ILE A 98 5.24 1.09 -5.56
C ILE A 98 5.26 1.31 -4.05
N ILE A 99 6.35 1.86 -3.52
CA ILE A 99 6.45 2.26 -2.11
C ILE A 99 6.55 3.78 -2.03
N MET A 100 5.68 4.40 -1.25
CA MET A 100 5.69 5.85 -1.04
C MET A 100 5.44 6.20 0.41
N GLY A 101 6.10 7.26 0.86
CA GLY A 101 5.76 7.93 2.10
C GLY A 101 4.39 8.60 2.03
N SER A 102 3.67 8.58 3.12
CA SER A 102 2.41 9.29 3.32
C SER A 102 2.50 10.11 4.59
N ARG A 103 2.04 11.37 4.55
CA ARG A 103 2.06 12.24 5.72
C ARG A 103 1.18 11.66 6.83
N GLY A 104 1.72 11.59 8.05
CA GLY A 104 1.02 11.04 9.22
C GLY A 104 -0.16 11.90 9.69
N LEU A 105 -0.95 11.34 10.62
CA LEU A 105 -2.22 11.92 11.14
C LEU A 105 -2.07 13.30 11.82
N LYS A 106 -0.85 13.69 12.19
CA LYS A 106 -0.59 14.97 12.90
C LYS A 106 -0.75 16.21 12.03
N ARG A 107 -0.98 16.07 10.72
CA ARG A 107 -1.22 17.20 9.80
C ARG A 107 -2.69 17.23 9.40
N LEU A 108 -3.25 18.45 9.33
CA LEU A 108 -4.64 18.72 9.00
C LEU A 108 -5.16 17.87 7.83
N GLN A 109 -6.33 17.26 7.99
CA GLN A 109 -6.96 16.38 6.99
C GLN A 109 -7.07 17.00 5.59
N SER A 110 -7.19 18.33 5.51
CA SER A 110 -7.21 19.07 4.24
C SER A 110 -5.92 18.96 3.41
N ILE A 111 -4.77 18.71 4.07
CA ILE A 111 -3.47 18.54 3.40
C ILE A 111 -3.31 17.11 2.86
N LEU A 112 -4.05 16.15 3.44
CA LEU A 112 -4.01 14.76 3.00
C LEU A 112 -4.81 14.53 1.70
N ALA A 113 -5.83 15.35 1.46
CA ALA A 113 -6.72 15.20 0.30
C ALA A 113 -6.03 15.41 -1.06
N ASN A 114 -4.92 16.17 -1.12
CA ASN A 114 -4.18 16.48 -2.35
C ASN A 114 -2.73 16.00 -2.32
N SER A 115 -2.46 14.85 -1.66
CA SER A 115 -1.11 14.32 -1.58
C SER A 115 -0.71 13.60 -2.88
N VAL A 116 0.57 13.69 -3.26
CA VAL A 116 1.13 12.97 -4.41
C VAL A 116 0.82 11.48 -4.33
N SER A 117 0.96 10.87 -3.14
CA SER A 117 0.69 9.45 -2.94
C SER A 117 -0.77 9.08 -3.20
N GLN A 118 -1.72 9.98 -2.92
CA GLN A 118 -3.12 9.76 -3.24
C GLN A 118 -3.36 9.77 -4.75
N TYR A 119 -2.78 10.75 -5.47
CA TYR A 119 -2.89 10.81 -6.93
C TYR A 119 -2.25 9.58 -7.58
N VAL A 120 -1.05 9.19 -7.16
CA VAL A 120 -0.38 7.98 -7.67
C VAL A 120 -1.27 6.76 -7.44
N PHE A 121 -1.87 6.63 -6.26
CA PHE A 121 -2.80 5.53 -5.98
C PHE A 121 -4.02 5.55 -6.90
N GLN A 122 -4.56 6.72 -7.26
CA GLN A 122 -5.72 6.82 -8.17
C GLN A 122 -5.35 6.54 -9.64
N LEU A 123 -4.15 6.90 -10.06
CA LEU A 123 -3.69 6.79 -11.45
C LEU A 123 -3.02 5.44 -11.77
N SER A 124 -2.30 4.86 -10.83
CA SER A 124 -1.58 3.60 -11.03
C SER A 124 -2.49 2.38 -10.85
N SER A 125 -2.27 1.34 -11.66
CA SER A 125 -2.86 0.01 -11.46
C SER A 125 -1.98 -0.89 -10.59
N ARG A 126 -0.76 -0.45 -10.28
CA ARG A 126 0.21 -1.25 -9.52
C ARG A 126 -0.16 -1.29 -8.04
N PRO A 127 0.09 -2.42 -7.35
CA PRO A 127 0.03 -2.46 -5.89
C PRO A 127 0.89 -1.35 -5.28
N MET A 128 0.39 -0.72 -4.22
CA MET A 128 1.05 0.41 -3.60
C MET A 128 1.11 0.27 -2.09
N LEU A 129 2.31 0.33 -1.54
CA LEU A 129 2.55 0.36 -0.10
C LEU A 129 2.72 1.80 0.36
N LEU A 130 1.82 2.22 1.26
CA LEU A 130 1.85 3.53 1.89
C LEU A 130 2.40 3.44 3.30
N VAL A 131 3.44 4.22 3.56
CA VAL A 131 4.13 4.30 4.84
C VAL A 131 3.93 5.68 5.43
N LYS A 132 3.32 5.77 6.60
CA LYS A 132 3.15 7.04 7.30
C LYS A 132 4.41 7.42 8.06
N ASP A 133 4.68 8.73 8.15
CA ASP A 133 5.89 9.27 8.79
C ASP A 133 5.96 9.00 10.32
N ASP A 134 4.84 8.67 10.94
CA ASP A 134 4.71 8.39 12.37
C ASP A 134 4.57 6.89 12.70
N ILE A 135 4.69 6.02 11.71
CA ILE A 135 4.58 4.56 11.85
C ILE A 135 5.93 3.91 11.58
N TYR A 136 6.40 3.14 12.55
CA TYR A 136 7.63 2.37 12.44
C TYR A 136 7.38 0.89 12.71
N VAL A 137 7.67 0.05 11.72
CA VAL A 137 7.55 -1.41 11.82
C VAL A 137 8.95 -2.02 11.75
N LYS A 138 9.35 -2.69 12.84
CA LYS A 138 10.66 -3.36 12.92
C LYS A 138 10.71 -4.69 12.19
N ASN A 139 9.63 -5.45 12.28
CA ASN A 139 9.51 -6.79 11.70
C ASN A 139 8.10 -6.99 11.20
N ILE A 140 7.93 -7.65 10.08
CA ILE A 140 6.62 -8.06 9.59
C ILE A 140 6.39 -9.51 10.01
N LYS A 141 5.44 -9.71 10.93
CA LYS A 141 5.00 -11.05 11.39
C LYS A 141 3.50 -11.22 11.24
N ARG A 142 2.72 -10.17 11.51
CA ARG A 142 1.26 -10.20 11.44
C ARG A 142 0.80 -9.44 10.19
N ILE A 143 0.30 -10.19 9.23
CA ILE A 143 -0.27 -9.65 7.99
C ILE A 143 -1.78 -9.82 8.06
N MET A 144 -2.52 -8.71 7.95
CA MET A 144 -3.98 -8.73 7.92
C MET A 144 -4.47 -8.41 6.51
N VAL A 145 -5.45 -9.16 6.03
CA VAL A 145 -6.13 -8.92 4.75
C VAL A 145 -7.60 -8.65 5.01
N ALA A 146 -8.08 -7.50 4.54
CA ALA A 146 -9.50 -7.18 4.51
C ALA A 146 -10.15 -7.88 3.31
N MET A 147 -11.01 -8.86 3.60
CA MET A 147 -11.63 -9.74 2.61
C MET A 147 -13.05 -9.32 2.28
N ASP A 148 -13.35 -9.34 1.00
CA ASP A 148 -14.70 -9.30 0.44
C ASP A 148 -14.76 -10.26 -0.77
N ASN A 149 -15.82 -10.19 -1.58
CA ASN A 149 -15.95 -11.03 -2.78
C ASN A 149 -15.25 -10.47 -4.02
N SER A 150 -14.57 -9.32 -3.91
CA SER A 150 -13.92 -8.67 -5.05
C SER A 150 -12.64 -9.39 -5.48
N ASP A 151 -12.30 -9.27 -6.76
CA ASP A 151 -11.02 -9.79 -7.26
C ASP A 151 -9.84 -9.00 -6.70
N ALA A 152 -10.03 -7.74 -6.33
CA ALA A 152 -9.01 -6.95 -5.65
C ALA A 152 -8.66 -7.53 -4.27
N SER A 153 -9.65 -7.99 -3.49
CA SER A 153 -9.38 -8.64 -2.20
C SER A 153 -8.72 -10.01 -2.35
N LYS A 154 -9.08 -10.77 -3.39
CA LYS A 154 -8.38 -12.03 -3.74
C LYS A 154 -6.92 -11.77 -4.10
N HIS A 155 -6.66 -10.74 -4.90
CA HIS A 155 -5.29 -10.34 -5.22
C HIS A 155 -4.49 -9.91 -3.96
N CYS A 156 -5.13 -9.23 -3.02
CA CYS A 156 -4.52 -8.96 -1.71
C CYS A 156 -4.19 -10.24 -0.95
N LEU A 157 -5.05 -11.24 -0.99
CA LEU A 157 -4.77 -12.54 -0.37
C LEU A 157 -3.55 -13.22 -1.01
N ASP A 158 -3.45 -13.22 -2.34
CA ASP A 158 -2.31 -13.80 -3.06
C ASP A 158 -1.00 -13.09 -2.70
N LEU A 159 -1.02 -11.75 -2.61
CA LEU A 159 0.14 -10.97 -2.16
C LEU A 159 0.50 -11.28 -0.70
N ALA A 160 -0.48 -11.36 0.18
CA ALA A 160 -0.23 -11.69 1.59
C ALA A 160 0.35 -13.10 1.76
N LEU A 161 -0.15 -14.08 1.01
CA LEU A 161 0.35 -15.46 1.00
C LEU A 161 1.79 -15.50 0.45
N PHE A 162 2.07 -14.76 -0.62
CA PHE A 162 3.42 -14.62 -1.16
C PHE A 162 4.40 -14.03 -0.12
N LEU A 163 3.96 -13.04 0.66
CA LEU A 163 4.81 -12.37 1.65
C LEU A 163 5.05 -13.25 2.88
N ILE A 164 4.01 -13.97 3.36
CA ILE A 164 4.05 -14.63 4.67
C ILE A 164 4.60 -16.06 4.64
N ARG A 165 4.56 -16.73 3.50
CA ARG A 165 4.87 -18.17 3.37
C ARG A 165 6.19 -18.60 4.00
N ASP A 166 7.21 -17.73 3.96
CA ASP A 166 8.55 -18.03 4.43
C ASP A 166 8.89 -17.33 5.76
N ILE A 167 7.90 -16.69 6.40
CA ILE A 167 8.07 -16.02 7.68
C ILE A 167 7.89 -17.03 8.82
N LYS A 168 8.96 -17.35 9.53
CA LYS A 168 8.87 -18.22 10.71
C LYS A 168 8.03 -17.57 11.81
N GLY A 169 6.93 -18.24 12.18
CA GLY A 169 5.98 -17.72 13.16
C GLY A 169 5.15 -16.55 12.64
N GLY A 170 5.04 -16.41 11.31
CA GLY A 170 4.14 -15.45 10.67
C GLY A 170 2.67 -15.81 10.92
N GLU A 171 1.83 -14.81 11.16
CA GLU A 171 0.39 -14.93 11.37
C GLU A 171 -0.36 -14.22 10.25
N LEU A 172 -1.16 -14.97 9.49
CA LEU A 172 -2.09 -14.41 8.52
C LEU A 172 -3.46 -14.23 9.17
N ILE A 173 -3.97 -13.00 9.14
CA ILE A 173 -5.28 -12.64 9.68
C ILE A 173 -6.20 -12.28 8.51
N LEU A 174 -7.28 -13.02 8.33
CA LEU A 174 -8.31 -12.74 7.34
C LEU A 174 -9.49 -12.10 8.05
N THR A 175 -9.82 -10.86 7.70
CA THR A 175 -10.95 -10.15 8.31
C THR A 175 -12.02 -9.83 7.29
N HIS A 176 -13.28 -10.03 7.69
CA HIS A 176 -14.45 -9.56 6.94
C HIS A 176 -15.36 -8.75 7.86
N VAL A 177 -15.91 -7.66 7.35
CA VAL A 177 -16.82 -6.79 8.11
C VAL A 177 -18.19 -6.81 7.45
N ILE A 178 -19.17 -7.33 8.17
CA ILE A 178 -20.57 -7.29 7.77
C ILE A 178 -21.09 -5.87 8.03
N THR A 179 -21.58 -5.22 6.99
CA THR A 179 -22.26 -3.92 7.14
C THR A 179 -23.61 -4.15 7.79
N ASP A 180 -23.85 -3.42 8.87
CA ASP A 180 -25.16 -3.42 9.52
C ASP A 180 -26.17 -2.67 8.64
N LEU A 181 -27.00 -3.39 7.94
CA LEU A 181 -28.07 -2.84 7.07
C LEU A 181 -29.38 -2.60 7.84
N GLY A 182 -29.33 -2.52 9.18
CA GLY A 182 -30.51 -2.20 9.99
C GLY A 182 -31.58 -3.31 10.05
N GLY A 183 -31.21 -4.54 9.72
CA GLY A 183 -32.03 -5.74 9.93
C GLY A 183 -31.86 -6.27 11.34
N GLU A 184 -32.93 -6.86 11.92
CA GLU A 184 -32.81 -7.58 13.19
C GLU A 184 -31.64 -8.58 13.14
N PRO A 185 -30.86 -8.72 14.22
CA PRO A 185 -29.77 -9.68 14.26
C PRO A 185 -30.40 -11.09 14.07
N THR A 186 -30.28 -11.62 12.86
CA THR A 186 -30.59 -13.03 12.64
C THR A 186 -29.68 -13.83 13.54
N SER A 187 -30.26 -14.47 14.51
CA SER A 187 -29.62 -15.18 15.64
C SER A 187 -28.85 -16.44 15.25
N THR A 188 -28.41 -16.57 14.02
CA THR A 188 -27.50 -17.63 13.60
C THR A 188 -26.08 -17.11 13.87
N GLN A 189 -25.48 -17.55 14.95
CA GLN A 189 -24.07 -17.33 15.26
C GLN A 189 -23.21 -18.04 14.21
N VAL A 190 -23.00 -17.37 13.07
CA VAL A 190 -22.06 -17.85 12.05
C VAL A 190 -20.65 -17.63 12.61
N THR A 191 -19.91 -18.71 12.80
CA THR A 191 -18.50 -18.56 13.18
C THR A 191 -17.71 -17.93 12.04
N PRO A 192 -16.59 -17.23 12.32
CA PRO A 192 -15.77 -16.61 11.26
C PRO A 192 -15.40 -17.60 10.15
N GLU A 193 -15.11 -18.85 10.51
CA GLU A 193 -14.71 -19.92 9.58
C GLU A 193 -15.86 -20.44 8.72
N GLN A 194 -17.10 -20.20 9.11
CA GLN A 194 -18.30 -20.59 8.35
C GLN A 194 -18.81 -19.48 7.41
N HIS A 195 -18.29 -18.24 7.57
CA HIS A 195 -18.68 -17.15 6.68
C HIS A 195 -18.13 -17.40 5.28
N PRO A 196 -18.96 -17.39 4.21
CA PRO A 196 -18.53 -17.80 2.86
C PRO A 196 -17.25 -17.13 2.35
N VAL A 197 -17.12 -15.82 2.58
CA VAL A 197 -15.94 -15.04 2.16
C VAL A 197 -14.69 -15.53 2.88
N LEU A 198 -14.75 -15.69 4.21
CA LEU A 198 -13.61 -16.12 5.02
C LEU A 198 -13.29 -17.60 4.82
N ALA A 199 -14.33 -18.45 4.67
CA ALA A 199 -14.16 -19.87 4.39
C ALA A 199 -13.41 -20.10 3.06
N ALA A 200 -13.79 -19.39 2.00
CA ALA A 200 -13.12 -19.47 0.71
C ALA A 200 -11.67 -19.01 0.79
N ALA A 201 -11.41 -17.85 1.41
CA ALA A 201 -10.07 -17.30 1.59
C ALA A 201 -9.19 -18.21 2.48
N ALA A 202 -9.74 -18.77 3.56
CA ALA A 202 -9.03 -19.71 4.43
C ALA A 202 -8.71 -21.01 3.71
N ALA A 203 -9.60 -21.52 2.86
CA ALA A 203 -9.32 -22.70 2.07
C ALA A 203 -8.16 -22.48 1.10
N GLU A 204 -8.08 -21.30 0.47
CA GLU A 204 -6.96 -20.94 -0.41
C GLU A 204 -5.64 -20.83 0.35
N ALA A 205 -5.65 -20.18 1.51
CA ALA A 205 -4.46 -20.08 2.37
C ALA A 205 -3.95 -21.47 2.80
N LYS A 206 -4.87 -22.35 3.20
CA LYS A 206 -4.53 -23.73 3.61
C LYS A 206 -3.92 -24.56 2.46
N LYS A 207 -4.38 -24.40 1.22
CA LYS A 207 -3.75 -25.05 0.05
C LYS A 207 -2.28 -24.67 -0.12
N GLN A 208 -1.91 -23.45 0.30
CA GLN A 208 -0.54 -22.95 0.26
C GLN A 208 0.23 -23.19 1.56
N GLY A 209 -0.33 -24.01 2.48
CA GLY A 209 0.33 -24.38 3.74
C GLY A 209 0.24 -23.32 4.84
N VAL A 210 -0.54 -22.26 4.65
CA VAL A 210 -0.73 -21.19 5.65
C VAL A 210 -2.04 -21.41 6.41
N GLN A 211 -1.97 -21.44 7.75
CA GLN A 211 -3.14 -21.51 8.60
C GLN A 211 -3.56 -20.10 9.01
N PRO A 212 -4.64 -19.54 8.45
CA PRO A 212 -5.06 -18.19 8.78
C PRO A 212 -5.90 -18.16 10.04
N ARG A 213 -5.84 -17.04 10.76
CA ARG A 213 -6.81 -16.67 11.79
C ARG A 213 -7.94 -15.87 11.10
N CYS A 214 -9.17 -16.35 11.20
CA CYS A 214 -10.34 -15.67 10.66
C CYS A 214 -10.99 -14.78 11.72
N VAL A 215 -11.34 -13.55 11.33
CA VAL A 215 -12.00 -12.55 12.20
C VAL A 215 -13.19 -11.97 11.47
N LEU A 216 -14.38 -12.21 12.03
CA LEU A 216 -15.64 -11.63 11.55
C LEU A 216 -16.05 -10.48 12.46
N SER A 217 -16.38 -9.33 11.88
CA SER A 217 -16.82 -8.15 12.64
C SER A 217 -18.08 -7.56 12.01
N MET A 218 -18.83 -6.77 12.78
CA MET A 218 -20.04 -6.08 12.31
C MET A 218 -19.89 -4.57 12.50
N GLY A 219 -20.41 -3.80 11.56
CA GLY A 219 -20.46 -2.34 11.64
C GLY A 219 -19.89 -1.64 10.42
N LYS A 220 -19.34 -0.44 10.59
CA LYS A 220 -18.73 0.34 9.51
C LYS A 220 -17.37 -0.25 9.13
N PRO A 221 -17.18 -0.72 7.89
CA PRO A 221 -15.97 -1.46 7.50
C PRO A 221 -14.67 -0.74 7.79
N GLY A 222 -14.56 0.55 7.41
CA GLY A 222 -13.33 1.32 7.62
C GLY A 222 -12.92 1.44 9.09
N GLU A 223 -13.88 1.76 9.96
CA GLU A 223 -13.65 1.88 11.41
C GLU A 223 -13.23 0.53 12.01
N LYS A 224 -13.94 -0.54 11.62
CA LYS A 224 -13.68 -1.88 12.16
C LYS A 224 -12.34 -2.46 11.69
N ILE A 225 -11.99 -2.29 10.42
CA ILE A 225 -10.70 -2.74 9.89
C ILE A 225 -9.55 -2.02 10.60
N CYS A 226 -9.60 -0.69 10.74
CA CYS A 226 -8.55 0.07 11.42
C CYS A 226 -8.42 -0.34 12.90
N ARG A 227 -9.56 -0.50 13.59
CA ARG A 227 -9.58 -0.92 14.99
C ARG A 227 -9.03 -2.34 15.18
N LEU A 228 -9.41 -3.29 14.32
CA LEU A 228 -8.88 -4.65 14.37
C LEU A 228 -7.37 -4.68 14.10
N ALA A 229 -6.89 -3.85 13.14
CA ALA A 229 -5.46 -3.75 12.87
C ALA A 229 -4.67 -3.28 14.11
N GLU A 230 -5.22 -2.33 14.86
CA GLU A 230 -4.63 -1.86 16.13
C GLU A 230 -4.72 -2.90 17.23
N GLU A 231 -5.91 -3.46 17.51
CA GLU A 231 -6.15 -4.45 18.57
C GLU A 231 -5.31 -5.73 18.39
N LEU A 232 -5.09 -6.15 17.15
CA LEU A 232 -4.32 -7.35 16.81
C LEU A 232 -2.83 -7.05 16.57
N ASN A 233 -2.40 -5.80 16.74
CA ASN A 233 -1.03 -5.35 16.50
C ASN A 233 -0.51 -5.79 15.12
N VAL A 234 -1.25 -5.45 14.07
CA VAL A 234 -0.94 -5.80 12.69
C VAL A 234 0.28 -5.02 12.21
N ASP A 235 1.24 -5.71 11.60
CA ASP A 235 2.45 -5.11 11.06
C ASP A 235 2.26 -4.61 9.61
N LEU A 236 1.36 -5.26 8.86
CA LEU A 236 1.03 -4.91 7.49
C LEU A 236 -0.44 -5.23 7.19
N LEU A 237 -1.19 -4.22 6.77
CA LEU A 237 -2.59 -4.35 6.35
C LEU A 237 -2.69 -4.33 4.82
N LEU A 238 -3.33 -5.34 4.25
CA LEU A 238 -3.67 -5.39 2.83
C LEU A 238 -5.16 -5.14 2.63
N ILE A 239 -5.49 -4.27 1.69
CA ILE A 239 -6.87 -3.96 1.32
C ILE A 239 -7.02 -3.79 -0.18
N GLY A 240 -8.01 -4.49 -0.75
CA GLY A 240 -8.40 -4.33 -2.14
C GLY A 240 -9.08 -3.00 -2.38
N SER A 241 -8.77 -2.38 -3.50
CA SER A 241 -9.45 -1.17 -3.96
C SER A 241 -9.97 -1.41 -5.38
N PRO A 242 -11.26 -1.17 -5.65
CA PRO A 242 -11.77 -1.32 -7.00
C PRO A 242 -11.05 -0.36 -7.95
N ASP A 243 -10.84 -0.80 -9.19
CA ASP A 243 -10.33 0.09 -10.23
C ASP A 243 -11.39 1.15 -10.55
N ARG A 244 -11.14 2.38 -10.11
CA ARG A 244 -12.02 3.53 -10.32
C ARG A 244 -11.44 4.50 -11.34
N ARG A 245 -10.58 4.03 -12.26
CA ARG A 245 -10.14 4.93 -13.33
C ARG A 245 -11.37 5.38 -14.11
N PRO A 246 -11.71 6.68 -14.11
CA PRO A 246 -12.74 7.13 -15.01
C PRO A 246 -12.25 6.86 -16.43
N SER A 247 -12.99 6.07 -17.19
CA SER A 247 -12.72 5.82 -18.61
C SER A 247 -12.64 7.12 -19.47
N ILE A 248 -12.90 8.27 -18.87
CA ILE A 248 -13.01 9.59 -19.51
C ILE A 248 -12.21 10.68 -18.74
N ALA A 249 -11.40 10.36 -17.75
CA ALA A 249 -10.69 11.39 -16.98
C ALA A 249 -9.45 11.94 -17.70
N LYS A 250 -9.67 12.51 -18.88
CA LYS A 250 -8.77 13.55 -19.44
C LYS A 250 -9.23 14.96 -19.10
N SER A 251 -10.30 15.16 -18.34
CA SER A 251 -10.74 16.49 -17.91
C SER A 251 -10.64 16.61 -16.40
N PHE A 252 -9.81 17.51 -15.96
CA PHE A 252 -9.28 17.78 -14.63
C PHE A 252 -10.30 18.24 -13.56
N VAL A 253 -11.61 18.20 -13.81
CA VAL A 253 -12.60 18.89 -12.96
C VAL A 253 -13.28 18.02 -11.91
N ASP A 254 -13.21 16.66 -12.01
CA ASP A 254 -13.97 15.78 -11.11
C ASP A 254 -13.13 14.90 -10.18
N LEU A 255 -11.79 15.00 -10.21
CA LEU A 255 -10.93 14.22 -9.31
C LEU A 255 -11.17 14.57 -7.83
N ASP A 256 -11.44 15.82 -7.51
CA ASP A 256 -11.70 16.27 -6.13
C ASP A 256 -13.00 15.69 -5.54
N ARG A 257 -13.99 15.37 -6.36
CA ARG A 257 -15.22 14.69 -5.93
C ARG A 257 -15.06 13.18 -5.72
N LEU A 258 -14.08 12.56 -6.37
CA LEU A 258 -13.75 11.13 -6.22
C LEU A 258 -12.83 10.87 -5.02
N LEU A 259 -12.20 11.93 -4.51
CA LEU A 259 -11.22 11.87 -3.44
C LEU A 259 -11.93 11.94 -2.08
N GLY A 260 -12.04 10.81 -1.37
CA GLY A 260 -12.31 10.84 0.06
C GLY A 260 -13.47 10.01 0.60
N SER A 261 -14.22 9.27 -0.22
CA SER A 261 -15.37 8.48 0.24
C SER A 261 -15.19 6.96 0.16
N SER A 262 -14.05 6.45 -0.30
CA SER A 262 -13.85 5.02 -0.44
C SER A 262 -13.35 4.37 0.84
N LEU A 263 -13.67 3.09 1.02
CA LEU A 263 -13.15 2.27 2.13
C LEU A 263 -11.61 2.31 2.19
N SER A 264 -10.94 2.17 1.05
CA SER A 264 -9.48 2.22 0.96
C SER A 264 -8.90 3.58 1.36
N ASP A 265 -9.59 4.69 1.02
CA ASP A 265 -9.16 6.03 1.45
C ASP A 265 -9.31 6.21 2.97
N TYR A 266 -10.41 5.75 3.54
CA TYR A 266 -10.60 5.78 4.99
C TYR A 266 -9.50 5.00 5.71
N VAL A 267 -9.26 3.75 5.29
CA VAL A 267 -8.24 2.88 5.89
C VAL A 267 -6.84 3.46 5.74
N ARG A 268 -6.49 3.96 4.56
CA ARG A 268 -5.21 4.62 4.29
C ARG A 268 -4.93 5.78 5.24
N ILE A 269 -5.96 6.56 5.57
CA ILE A 269 -5.84 7.73 6.45
C ILE A 269 -5.78 7.30 7.92
N ASN A 270 -6.59 6.33 8.33
CA ASN A 270 -6.83 6.04 9.75
C ASN A 270 -6.08 4.82 10.30
N ALA A 271 -5.55 3.94 9.47
CA ALA A 271 -4.80 2.77 9.95
C ALA A 271 -3.55 3.19 10.74
N THR A 272 -3.23 2.43 11.79
CA THR A 272 -2.05 2.62 12.66
C THR A 272 -0.85 1.78 12.22
N CYS A 273 -0.96 1.09 11.09
CA CYS A 273 0.10 0.29 10.47
C CYS A 273 0.26 0.67 8.98
N PRO A 274 1.35 0.28 8.31
CA PRO A 274 1.50 0.39 6.87
C PRO A 274 0.36 -0.29 6.13
N VAL A 275 -0.09 0.32 5.03
CA VAL A 275 -1.21 -0.18 4.23
C VAL A 275 -0.74 -0.48 2.80
N LEU A 276 -0.88 -1.73 2.39
CA LEU A 276 -0.70 -2.14 1.01
C LEU A 276 -2.07 -2.16 0.33
N LEU A 277 -2.19 -1.31 -0.65
CA LEU A 277 -3.37 -1.17 -1.49
C LEU A 277 -3.15 -1.93 -2.79
N ALA A 278 -4.00 -2.90 -3.09
CA ALA A 278 -3.93 -3.64 -4.34
C ALA A 278 -5.15 -3.38 -5.21
N ARG A 279 -4.93 -3.35 -6.52
CA ARG A 279 -5.95 -3.31 -7.55
C ARG A 279 -5.80 -4.51 -8.46
N THR A 280 -6.87 -4.96 -9.03
CA THR A 280 -6.78 -5.84 -10.20
C THR A 280 -6.46 -4.95 -11.40
N ALA A 281 -5.50 -5.37 -12.23
CA ALA A 281 -5.34 -4.75 -13.53
C ALA A 281 -6.68 -4.82 -14.27
N ALA A 282 -7.11 -3.72 -14.88
CA ALA A 282 -8.24 -3.77 -15.81
C ALA A 282 -7.89 -4.77 -16.91
N ALA A 283 -8.74 -5.79 -17.07
CA ALA A 283 -8.61 -6.78 -18.14
C ALA A 283 -8.72 -6.11 -19.50
#